data_9da68f0df4984e36403e5ecafd9ac133
#
_entry.id   9da68f0df4984e36403e5ecafd9ac133
#
_cell.length_a   1.000
_cell.length_b   1.000
_cell.length_c   1.000
_cell.angle_alpha   90.00
_cell.angle_beta   90.00
_cell.angle_gamma   90.00
#
_symmetry.space_group_name_H-M   'P 1'
#
loop_
_entity.id
_entity.type
_entity.pdbx_description
1 polymer ?
#
loop_
_entity_poly.entity_id
_entity_poly.type
_entity_poly.pdbx_seq_one_letter_code
_entity_poly.pdbx_strand_id
1 'polypeptide(L)'
;MNRIKNIAFSALLAVGSFSAVFYTSCNKDECKDVVCQNLGTCVSGICNCAIGYEGTSCETESRTKFIKTWNANDQIGATNLVYTVSVGNGTNVTNVIISNAFSDDFFSNTINATVDGNTITIPDQQPDGSTSNFRVSGTGTYSAGRINWTYTITRIFPAENKVHTGVWQ
;
A
#
# COMPACT_ATOMS: atom_id res chain seq x y z
N MET A 1 21.01 -2.13 -74.88
CA MET A 1 20.37 -2.86 -73.76
C MET A 1 21.23 -2.98 -72.52
N ASN A 2 22.49 -2.57 -72.49
CA ASN A 2 23.40 -2.81 -71.32
C ASN A 2 23.50 -1.59 -70.35
N ARG A 3 23.00 -0.42 -70.74
CA ARG A 3 23.06 0.76 -69.80
C ARG A 3 21.99 0.80 -68.71
N ILE A 4 20.86 0.16 -68.97
CA ILE A 4 19.75 0.12 -67.97
C ILE A 4 19.99 -0.89 -66.85
N LYS A 5 20.75 -1.97 -67.15
CA LYS A 5 21.09 -2.99 -66.12
C LYS A 5 22.05 -2.48 -65.03
N ASN A 6 22.95 -1.57 -65.41
CA ASN A 6 23.95 -1.03 -64.49
C ASN A 6 23.37 0.05 -63.56
N ILE A 7 22.32 0.75 -63.99
CA ILE A 7 21.61 1.75 -63.13
C ILE A 7 20.74 1.05 -62.09
N ALA A 8 20.11 -0.09 -62.45
CA ALA A 8 19.30 -0.84 -61.54
C ALA A 8 20.14 -1.51 -60.40
N PHE A 9 21.38 -1.93 -60.72
CA PHE A 9 22.26 -2.56 -59.74
C PHE A 9 22.87 -1.58 -58.75
N SER A 10 23.20 -0.35 -59.21
CA SER A 10 23.71 0.70 -58.31
C SER A 10 22.64 1.30 -57.40
N ALA A 11 21.38 1.33 -57.84
CA ALA A 11 20.27 1.79 -57.01
C ALA A 11 19.92 0.77 -55.86
N LEU A 12 20.06 -0.55 -56.15
CA LEU A 12 19.81 -1.56 -55.13
C LEU A 12 20.89 -1.58 -54.04
N LEU A 13 22.15 -1.30 -54.38
CA LEU A 13 23.25 -1.22 -53.40
C LEU A 13 23.17 0.03 -52.51
N ALA A 14 22.63 1.14 -53.04
CA ALA A 14 22.47 2.38 -52.24
C ALA A 14 21.31 2.28 -51.22
N VAL A 15 20.26 1.52 -51.51
CA VAL A 15 19.12 1.31 -50.57
C VAL A 15 19.49 0.31 -49.48
N GLY A 16 20.33 -0.69 -49.80
CA GLY A 16 20.78 -1.69 -48.81
C GLY A 16 21.75 -1.13 -47.76
N SER A 17 22.51 -0.10 -48.07
CA SER A 17 23.46 0.49 -47.09
C SER A 17 22.83 1.50 -46.14
N PHE A 18 21.62 2.00 -46.43
CA PHE A 18 20.91 2.95 -45.57
C PHE A 18 20.09 2.25 -44.48
N SER A 19 19.80 0.95 -44.62
CA SER A 19 19.00 0.20 -43.66
C SER A 19 19.79 -0.33 -42.44
N ALA A 20 21.11 -0.23 -42.44
CA ALA A 20 21.97 -0.77 -41.40
C ALA A 20 22.27 0.21 -40.23
N VAL A 21 21.81 1.47 -40.33
CA VAL A 21 22.22 2.52 -39.39
C VAL A 21 21.19 2.78 -38.28
N PHE A 22 20.01 2.17 -38.36
CA PHE A 22 18.93 2.45 -37.39
C PHE A 22 18.78 1.47 -36.24
N TYR A 23 19.67 0.49 -36.06
CA TYR A 23 19.58 -0.49 -34.98
C TYR A 23 20.63 -0.33 -33.87
N THR A 24 21.26 0.84 -33.74
CA THR A 24 21.87 1.20 -32.46
C THR A 24 20.80 1.80 -31.57
N SER A 25 19.81 0.99 -31.21
CA SER A 25 18.99 1.25 -30.04
C SER A 25 19.97 1.34 -28.87
N CYS A 26 20.19 2.53 -28.35
CA CYS A 26 20.81 2.72 -27.06
C CYS A 26 20.01 1.92 -26.04
N ASN A 27 20.42 0.70 -25.75
CA ASN A 27 20.05 0.03 -24.51
C ASN A 27 20.72 0.81 -23.37
N LYS A 28 20.17 1.99 -23.07
CA LYS A 28 20.53 2.70 -21.88
C LYS A 28 20.00 1.87 -20.74
N ASP A 29 20.89 1.31 -19.95
CA ASP A 29 20.51 0.63 -18.72
C ASP A 29 19.93 1.71 -17.78
N GLU A 30 18.59 1.81 -17.78
CA GLU A 30 17.86 2.80 -17.02
C GLU A 30 18.06 2.62 -15.50
N CYS A 31 18.51 1.44 -15.09
CA CYS A 31 18.74 1.11 -13.69
C CYS A 31 20.18 1.31 -13.23
N LYS A 32 21.11 1.69 -14.12
CA LYS A 32 22.54 1.77 -13.82
C LYS A 32 22.89 2.66 -12.61
N ASP A 33 22.16 3.78 -12.46
CA ASP A 33 22.40 4.77 -11.43
C ASP A 33 21.26 4.84 -10.39
N VAL A 34 20.33 3.87 -10.42
CA VAL A 34 19.19 3.80 -9.50
C VAL A 34 19.52 2.84 -8.36
N VAL A 35 19.48 3.35 -7.13
CA VAL A 35 19.67 2.56 -5.92
C VAL A 35 18.34 2.44 -5.17
N CYS A 36 17.76 1.24 -5.16
CA CYS A 36 16.56 0.93 -4.40
C CYS A 36 16.95 0.39 -3.03
N GLN A 37 16.37 0.93 -1.97
CA GLN A 37 16.57 0.51 -0.59
C GLN A 37 15.61 -0.63 -0.20
N ASN A 38 15.80 -1.18 0.98
CA ASN A 38 14.88 -2.11 1.62
C ASN A 38 14.40 -3.27 0.71
N LEU A 39 15.35 -3.89 -0.02
CA LEU A 39 15.09 -4.98 -0.95
C LEU A 39 14.20 -4.60 -2.16
N GLY A 40 14.03 -3.33 -2.44
CA GLY A 40 13.39 -2.85 -3.67
C GLY A 40 14.23 -3.22 -4.90
N THR A 41 13.57 -3.42 -6.03
CA THR A 41 14.20 -3.76 -7.31
C THR A 41 13.96 -2.65 -8.33
N CYS A 42 15.00 -2.29 -9.10
CA CYS A 42 14.82 -1.34 -10.18
C CYS A 42 14.20 -2.00 -11.41
N VAL A 43 13.17 -1.38 -11.95
CA VAL A 43 12.51 -1.78 -13.21
C VAL A 43 12.31 -0.52 -14.04
N SER A 44 12.91 -0.46 -15.23
CA SER A 44 12.80 0.70 -16.14
C SER A 44 13.09 2.04 -15.46
N GLY A 45 14.14 2.10 -14.64
CA GLY A 45 14.55 3.34 -13.96
C GLY A 45 13.75 3.70 -12.70
N ILE A 46 12.79 2.87 -12.30
CA ILE A 46 11.91 3.12 -11.14
C ILE A 46 12.08 1.98 -10.13
N CYS A 47 12.12 2.33 -8.84
CA CYS A 47 12.16 1.33 -7.78
C CYS A 47 10.78 0.70 -7.55
N ASN A 48 10.71 -0.61 -7.70
CA ASN A 48 9.58 -1.43 -7.25
C ASN A 48 9.85 -1.86 -5.80
N CYS A 49 9.11 -1.32 -4.86
CA CYS A 49 9.36 -1.50 -3.44
C CYS A 49 8.84 -2.84 -2.93
N ALA A 50 9.57 -3.43 -1.99
CA ALA A 50 9.08 -4.57 -1.23
C ALA A 50 7.89 -4.15 -0.36
N ILE A 51 7.01 -5.11 -0.02
CA ILE A 51 5.84 -4.89 0.83
C ILE A 51 6.26 -4.24 2.15
N GLY A 52 5.55 -3.18 2.54
CA GLY A 52 5.82 -2.40 3.76
C GLY A 52 6.70 -1.19 3.54
N TYR A 53 7.19 -0.97 2.32
CA TYR A 53 8.01 0.19 1.98
C TYR A 53 7.41 1.00 0.84
N GLU A 54 7.71 2.29 0.81
CA GLU A 54 7.28 3.26 -0.20
C GLU A 54 8.34 4.36 -0.37
N GLY A 55 8.08 5.30 -1.27
CA GLY A 55 9.03 6.36 -1.66
C GLY A 55 9.71 6.06 -2.98
N THR A 56 10.42 7.03 -3.52
CA THR A 56 11.07 6.92 -4.84
C THR A 56 12.22 5.92 -4.86
N SER A 57 12.84 5.67 -3.73
CA SER A 57 13.93 4.72 -3.51
C SER A 57 13.57 3.65 -2.48
N CYS A 58 12.29 3.48 -2.15
CA CYS A 58 11.79 2.57 -1.12
C CYS A 58 12.36 2.86 0.28
N GLU A 59 12.62 4.11 0.59
CA GLU A 59 13.28 4.57 1.80
C GLU A 59 12.37 4.68 3.02
N THR A 60 11.04 4.69 2.83
CA THR A 60 10.06 4.97 3.89
C THR A 60 9.23 3.72 4.21
N GLU A 61 9.06 3.40 5.50
CA GLU A 61 8.09 2.37 5.91
C GLU A 61 6.66 2.89 5.71
N SER A 62 5.81 2.16 4.98
CA SER A 62 4.43 2.55 4.70
C SER A 62 3.59 2.77 5.96
N ARG A 63 3.90 2.07 7.06
CA ARG A 63 3.21 2.22 8.33
C ARG A 63 3.48 3.55 9.05
N THR A 64 4.57 4.26 8.72
CA THR A 64 4.98 5.50 9.42
C THR A 64 3.88 6.56 9.44
N LYS A 65 3.10 6.68 8.37
CA LYS A 65 1.99 7.64 8.27
C LYS A 65 0.83 7.33 9.21
N PHE A 66 0.72 6.09 9.70
CA PHE A 66 -0.33 5.65 10.62
C PHE A 66 0.08 5.79 12.09
N ILE A 67 1.40 5.79 12.39
CA ILE A 67 1.94 5.74 13.75
C ILE A 67 1.87 7.12 14.40
N LYS A 68 0.83 7.36 15.14
CA LYS A 68 0.61 8.54 15.99
C LYS A 68 -0.63 8.35 16.86
N THR A 69 -0.92 9.33 17.69
CA THR A 69 -2.24 9.47 18.33
C THR A 69 -3.21 10.17 17.39
N TRP A 70 -4.38 9.61 17.22
CA TRP A 70 -5.44 10.08 16.35
C TRP A 70 -6.65 10.54 17.17
N ASN A 71 -7.33 11.58 16.70
CA ASN A 71 -8.67 11.91 17.18
C ASN A 71 -9.67 11.15 16.32
N ALA A 72 -10.32 10.17 16.93
CA ALA A 72 -11.32 9.33 16.28
C ALA A 72 -12.70 9.96 16.40
N ASN A 73 -13.47 9.89 15.33
CA ASN A 73 -14.88 10.24 15.29
C ASN A 73 -15.60 9.10 14.54
N ASP A 74 -16.18 8.20 15.30
CA ASP A 74 -16.81 7.00 14.79
C ASP A 74 -18.33 7.10 14.87
N GLN A 75 -18.99 6.64 13.81
CA GLN A 75 -20.45 6.59 13.72
C GLN A 75 -20.95 5.19 14.08
N ILE A 76 -21.73 5.09 15.12
CA ILE A 76 -22.37 3.87 15.60
C ILE A 76 -23.88 4.04 15.54
N GLY A 77 -24.48 3.62 14.42
CA GLY A 77 -25.90 3.91 14.16
C GLY A 77 -26.15 5.41 14.06
N ALA A 78 -26.96 5.96 14.97
CA ALA A 78 -27.25 7.40 15.05
C ALA A 78 -26.32 8.16 16.01
N THR A 79 -25.37 7.50 16.67
CA THR A 79 -24.51 8.08 17.70
C THR A 79 -23.12 8.33 17.15
N ASN A 80 -22.58 9.53 17.37
CA ASN A 80 -21.19 9.87 17.15
C ASN A 80 -20.40 9.62 18.45
N LEU A 81 -19.29 8.91 18.32
CA LEU A 81 -18.36 8.64 19.40
C LEU A 81 -17.02 9.32 19.09
N VAL A 82 -16.58 10.22 19.97
CA VAL A 82 -15.31 10.95 19.82
C VAL A 82 -14.36 10.51 20.93
N TYR A 83 -13.17 10.04 20.54
CA TYR A 83 -12.15 9.56 21.48
C TYR A 83 -10.75 9.69 20.87
N THR A 84 -9.71 9.42 21.66
CA THR A 84 -8.34 9.33 21.14
C THR A 84 -7.93 7.87 21.02
N VAL A 85 -7.24 7.55 19.91
CA VAL A 85 -6.71 6.23 19.64
C VAL A 85 -5.23 6.35 19.31
N SER A 86 -4.41 5.42 19.78
CA SER A 86 -2.99 5.41 19.48
C SER A 86 -2.63 4.23 18.58
N VAL A 87 -1.86 4.52 17.53
CA VAL A 87 -1.30 3.51 16.64
C VAL A 87 0.21 3.48 16.84
N GLY A 88 0.73 2.31 17.18
CA GLY A 88 2.15 2.07 17.43
C GLY A 88 2.74 0.99 16.53
N ASN A 89 4.06 0.80 16.64
CA ASN A 89 4.77 -0.24 15.89
C ASN A 89 4.34 -1.65 16.34
N GLY A 90 4.07 -2.52 15.37
CA GLY A 90 3.97 -3.95 15.58
C GLY A 90 5.32 -4.65 15.35
N THR A 91 5.29 -5.99 15.34
CA THR A 91 6.49 -6.83 15.27
C THR A 91 7.22 -6.76 13.92
N ASN A 92 6.53 -6.57 12.82
CA ASN A 92 7.08 -6.50 11.47
C ASN A 92 6.83 -5.12 10.86
N VAL A 93 7.54 -4.80 9.78
CA VAL A 93 7.42 -3.52 9.05
C VAL A 93 6.01 -3.22 8.54
N THR A 94 5.21 -4.25 8.31
CA THR A 94 3.80 -4.13 7.89
C THR A 94 2.81 -4.13 9.04
N ASN A 95 3.25 -4.42 10.28
CA ASN A 95 2.34 -4.57 11.41
C ASN A 95 2.30 -3.31 12.25
N VAL A 96 1.11 -2.98 12.73
CA VAL A 96 0.86 -1.94 13.72
C VAL A 96 -0.02 -2.47 14.83
N ILE A 97 0.04 -1.82 15.99
CA ILE A 97 -0.79 -2.12 17.17
C ILE A 97 -1.66 -0.90 17.43
N ILE A 98 -2.96 -1.12 17.55
CA ILE A 98 -3.94 -0.08 17.84
C ILE A 98 -4.36 -0.22 19.30
N SER A 99 -4.22 0.85 20.06
CA SER A 99 -4.58 0.93 21.49
C SER A 99 -5.70 1.92 21.68
N ASN A 100 -6.59 1.64 22.61
CA ASN A 100 -7.79 2.45 22.88
C ASN A 100 -8.71 2.59 21.66
N ALA A 101 -8.78 1.54 20.83
CA ALA A 101 -9.70 1.53 19.72
C ALA A 101 -11.13 1.33 20.17
N PHE A 102 -12.05 2.06 19.51
CA PHE A 102 -13.49 1.93 19.72
C PHE A 102 -13.94 2.25 21.15
N SER A 103 -13.17 3.16 21.83
CA SER A 103 -13.54 3.77 23.12
C SER A 103 -13.67 2.81 24.30
N ASP A 104 -12.76 1.84 24.43
CA ASP A 104 -12.65 0.89 25.59
C ASP A 104 -13.93 0.10 25.95
N ASP A 105 -15.06 0.40 25.32
CA ASP A 105 -16.34 -0.25 25.65
C ASP A 105 -16.41 -1.72 25.17
N PHE A 106 -15.57 -2.09 24.19
CA PHE A 106 -15.60 -3.41 23.58
C PHE A 106 -14.35 -4.25 23.82
N PHE A 107 -13.18 -3.60 23.94
CA PHE A 107 -11.89 -4.28 24.01
C PHE A 107 -10.98 -3.64 25.05
N SER A 108 -10.43 -4.47 25.94
CA SER A 108 -9.45 -4.05 26.95
C SER A 108 -8.01 -4.19 26.46
N ASN A 109 -7.79 -5.01 25.43
CA ASN A 109 -6.48 -5.26 24.85
C ASN A 109 -6.29 -4.55 23.52
N THR A 110 -5.04 -4.49 23.10
CA THR A 110 -4.65 -3.90 21.80
C THR A 110 -5.14 -4.74 20.62
N ILE A 111 -5.42 -4.06 19.52
CA ILE A 111 -5.83 -4.66 18.26
C ILE A 111 -4.63 -4.69 17.30
N ASN A 112 -4.37 -5.86 16.72
CA ASN A 112 -3.36 -6.00 15.69
C ASN A 112 -3.93 -5.62 14.34
N ALA A 113 -3.14 -4.89 13.56
CA ALA A 113 -3.49 -4.53 12.18
C ALA A 113 -2.26 -4.64 11.27
N THR A 114 -2.51 -4.71 9.96
CA THR A 114 -1.49 -4.73 8.93
C THR A 114 -1.64 -3.53 8.00
N VAL A 115 -0.52 -3.05 7.48
CA VAL A 115 -0.47 -1.91 6.56
C VAL A 115 0.09 -2.36 5.22
N ASP A 116 -0.59 -1.95 4.13
CA ASP A 116 -0.12 -2.05 2.77
C ASP A 116 -0.42 -0.73 2.04
N GLY A 117 0.64 -0.01 1.69
CA GLY A 117 0.54 1.34 1.11
C GLY A 117 -0.31 2.28 1.96
N ASN A 118 -1.47 2.68 1.45
CA ASN A 118 -2.42 3.56 2.14
C ASN A 118 -3.54 2.81 2.87
N THR A 119 -3.50 1.49 2.88
CA THR A 119 -4.54 0.67 3.50
C THR A 119 -4.04 0.10 4.82
N ILE A 120 -4.86 0.20 5.85
CA ILE A 120 -4.68 -0.48 7.14
C ILE A 120 -5.82 -1.47 7.33
N THR A 121 -5.50 -2.72 7.64
CA THR A 121 -6.48 -3.81 7.77
C THR A 121 -6.40 -4.42 9.17
N ILE A 122 -7.54 -4.49 9.83
CA ILE A 122 -7.73 -5.27 11.05
C ILE A 122 -8.26 -6.64 10.61
N PRO A 123 -7.45 -7.72 10.67
CA PRO A 123 -7.95 -9.07 10.41
C PRO A 123 -8.99 -9.45 11.45
N ASP A 124 -9.89 -10.38 11.10
CA ASP A 124 -10.88 -10.86 12.06
C ASP A 124 -10.19 -11.45 13.30
N GLN A 125 -10.37 -10.81 14.44
CA GLN A 125 -9.71 -11.17 15.70
C GLN A 125 -10.59 -10.93 16.92
N GLN A 126 -10.19 -11.56 18.00
CA GLN A 126 -10.80 -11.48 19.32
C GLN A 126 -9.74 -10.97 20.30
N PRO A 127 -9.55 -9.62 20.42
CA PRO A 127 -8.41 -9.03 21.15
C PRO A 127 -8.31 -9.48 22.63
N ASP A 128 -9.44 -9.65 23.28
CA ASP A 128 -9.52 -10.04 24.70
C ASP A 128 -9.54 -11.56 24.90
N GLY A 129 -9.20 -12.31 23.85
CA GLY A 129 -9.10 -13.78 23.90
C GLY A 129 -10.43 -14.49 23.71
N SER A 130 -10.37 -15.82 23.72
CA SER A 130 -11.51 -16.70 23.39
C SER A 130 -12.69 -16.64 24.38
N THR A 131 -12.50 -16.03 25.53
CA THR A 131 -13.57 -15.83 26.53
C THR A 131 -14.31 -14.51 26.32
N SER A 132 -13.79 -13.59 25.52
CA SER A 132 -14.49 -12.36 25.16
C SER A 132 -15.71 -12.63 24.28
N ASN A 133 -16.75 -11.84 24.46
CA ASN A 133 -17.95 -11.94 23.63
C ASN A 133 -17.88 -11.10 22.34
N PHE A 134 -16.74 -10.43 22.08
CA PHE A 134 -16.61 -9.52 20.96
C PHE A 134 -15.43 -9.87 20.06
N ARG A 135 -15.64 -9.71 18.75
CA ARG A 135 -14.64 -9.77 17.68
C ARG A 135 -14.63 -8.47 16.90
N VAL A 136 -13.54 -8.21 16.23
CA VAL A 136 -13.41 -7.04 15.36
C VAL A 136 -12.71 -7.41 14.07
N SER A 137 -13.15 -6.80 12.98
CA SER A 137 -12.45 -6.78 11.69
C SER A 137 -12.74 -5.46 10.98
N GLY A 138 -11.85 -5.02 10.11
CA GLY A 138 -12.10 -3.78 9.39
C GLY A 138 -10.98 -3.35 8.47
N THR A 139 -11.26 -2.27 7.73
CA THR A 139 -10.29 -1.67 6.82
C THR A 139 -10.38 -0.15 6.92
N GLY A 140 -9.21 0.49 6.98
CA GLY A 140 -9.06 1.93 6.93
C GLY A 140 -8.23 2.35 5.72
N THR A 141 -8.56 3.49 5.13
CA THR A 141 -7.80 4.08 4.04
C THR A 141 -7.25 5.44 4.45
N TYR A 142 -5.93 5.59 4.38
CA TYR A 142 -5.25 6.85 4.64
C TYR A 142 -5.32 7.77 3.42
N SER A 143 -5.78 9.00 3.63
CA SER A 143 -5.81 10.04 2.61
C SER A 143 -5.75 11.42 3.26
N ALA A 144 -4.89 12.29 2.78
CA ALA A 144 -4.79 13.69 3.22
C ALA A 144 -4.70 13.87 4.75
N GLY A 145 -3.90 13.05 5.43
CA GLY A 145 -3.70 13.15 6.88
C GLY A 145 -4.81 12.53 7.74
N ARG A 146 -5.74 11.79 7.13
CA ARG A 146 -6.88 11.14 7.80
C ARG A 146 -6.93 9.66 7.46
N ILE A 147 -7.55 8.87 8.32
CA ILE A 147 -7.92 7.49 8.03
C ILE A 147 -9.44 7.41 8.01
N ASN A 148 -10.00 6.98 6.87
CA ASN A 148 -11.41 6.65 6.78
C ASN A 148 -11.60 5.16 7.03
N TRP A 149 -12.36 4.81 8.06
CA TRP A 149 -12.57 3.45 8.53
C TRP A 149 -13.95 2.91 8.14
N THR A 150 -13.97 1.62 7.82
CA THR A 150 -15.15 0.77 7.87
C THR A 150 -14.75 -0.48 8.64
N TYR A 151 -15.44 -0.77 9.76
CA TYR A 151 -15.14 -1.91 10.60
C TYR A 151 -16.41 -2.56 11.12
N THR A 152 -16.32 -3.82 11.49
CA THR A 152 -17.42 -4.60 12.06
C THR A 152 -17.04 -5.07 13.45
N ILE A 153 -17.89 -4.78 14.41
CA ILE A 153 -17.85 -5.41 15.74
C ILE A 153 -18.92 -6.49 15.75
N THR A 154 -18.48 -7.71 15.98
CA THR A 154 -19.33 -8.89 16.08
C THR A 154 -19.47 -9.29 17.52
N ARG A 155 -20.69 -9.29 18.05
CA ARG A 155 -21.01 -9.94 19.31
C ARG A 155 -21.30 -11.41 19.04
N ILE A 156 -20.66 -12.31 19.79
CA ILE A 156 -20.73 -13.74 19.56
C ILE A 156 -22.03 -14.31 20.12
N PHE A 157 -22.42 -13.85 21.33
CA PHE A 157 -23.64 -14.30 21.96
C PHE A 157 -24.36 -13.18 22.75
N PRO A 158 -25.67 -12.94 22.51
CA PRO A 158 -26.40 -13.40 21.31
C PRO A 158 -25.75 -12.80 20.05
N ALA A 159 -25.75 -13.57 18.95
CA ALA A 159 -25.03 -13.20 17.72
C ALA A 159 -25.57 -11.90 17.11
N GLU A 160 -24.69 -10.93 16.90
CA GLU A 160 -25.02 -9.65 16.30
C GLU A 160 -23.79 -9.06 15.60
N ASN A 161 -23.96 -8.60 14.38
CA ASN A 161 -22.92 -7.88 13.64
C ASN A 161 -23.33 -6.42 13.47
N LYS A 162 -22.44 -5.50 13.87
CA LYS A 162 -22.62 -4.07 13.64
C LYS A 162 -21.48 -3.52 12.80
N VAL A 163 -21.86 -2.96 11.67
CA VAL A 163 -20.92 -2.23 10.81
C VAL A 163 -20.88 -0.77 11.25
N HIS A 164 -19.68 -0.28 11.39
CA HIS A 164 -19.37 1.07 11.83
C HIS A 164 -18.52 1.79 10.79
N THR A 165 -18.62 3.10 10.74
CA THR A 165 -17.72 3.94 9.95
C THR A 165 -17.09 4.98 10.85
N GLY A 166 -15.86 5.38 10.55
CA GLY A 166 -15.13 6.35 11.36
C GLY A 166 -14.14 7.16 10.54
N VAL A 167 -13.80 8.33 11.09
CA VAL A 167 -12.72 9.17 10.58
C VAL A 167 -11.77 9.49 11.71
N TRP A 168 -10.51 9.08 11.55
CA TRP A 168 -9.43 9.42 12.47
C TRP A 168 -8.55 10.52 11.85
N GLN A 169 -8.27 11.59 12.61
CA GLN A 169 -7.58 12.79 12.12
C GLN A 169 -6.64 13.41 13.15
#